data_14c1b2cb11d2849b61b0d7b763f6a22b
#
_entry.id   14c1b2cb11d2849b61b0d7b763f6a22b
#
_cell.length_a   1.000
_cell.length_b   1.000
_cell.length_c   1.000
_cell.angle_alpha   90.00
_cell.angle_beta   90.00
_cell.angle_gamma   90.00
#
_symmetry.space_group_name_H-M   'P 1'
#
loop_
_entity.id
_entity.type
_entity.pdbx_description
1 polymer ?
#
loop_
_entity_poly.entity_id
_entity_poly.type
_entity_poly.pdbx_seq_one_letter_code
_entity_poly.pdbx_strand_id
1 'polypeptide(L)'
;MKPIKAERKTVIFFDGLIVDGYRMPNGEFRVGITGASTLLGYGSNWLGRVLERGGNTLKTLQGLGFTEEIEKVVVNSGRPPETISLRDFNRLISYAVFDQKKAALALQLALTELSLTDFFRDSFGEQPLSIDEKRRLFYEAYAATISPEEWRQMDREEILKLALAGDDENL
;
A
#
# COMPACT_ATOMS: atom_id res chain seq x y z
N MET A 1 22.74 -3.65 -6.66
CA MET A 1 21.65 -4.60 -6.51
C MET A 1 21.22 -5.13 -7.87
N LYS A 2 21.27 -6.41 -8.04
CA LYS A 2 20.90 -7.04 -9.30
C LYS A 2 19.39 -7.27 -9.34
N PRO A 3 18.67 -6.81 -10.38
CA PRO A 3 17.23 -7.01 -10.47
C PRO A 3 16.85 -8.50 -10.53
N ILE A 4 15.77 -8.83 -9.86
CA ILE A 4 15.25 -10.19 -9.80
C ILE A 4 14.04 -10.29 -10.72
N LYS A 5 13.98 -11.35 -11.52
CA LYS A 5 12.82 -11.57 -12.40
C LYS A 5 11.60 -11.96 -11.57
N ALA A 6 10.53 -11.21 -11.70
CA ALA A 6 9.29 -11.43 -10.95
C ALA A 6 8.08 -11.40 -11.86
N GLU A 7 6.98 -11.97 -11.41
CA GLU A 7 5.70 -11.87 -12.07
C GLU A 7 4.92 -10.72 -11.46
N ARG A 8 4.41 -9.82 -12.30
CA ARG A 8 3.61 -8.67 -11.84
C ARG A 8 2.13 -8.92 -12.07
N LYS A 9 1.32 -8.57 -11.07
CA LYS A 9 -0.13 -8.53 -11.19
C LYS A 9 -0.67 -7.26 -10.52
N THR A 10 -1.78 -6.76 -11.03
CA THR A 10 -2.50 -5.71 -10.34
C THR A 10 -3.31 -6.33 -9.21
N VAL A 11 -3.04 -5.88 -7.99
CA VAL A 11 -3.81 -6.31 -6.82
C VAL A 11 -4.98 -5.34 -6.67
N ILE A 12 -6.19 -5.86 -6.75
CA ILE A 12 -7.41 -5.07 -6.71
C ILE A 12 -8.12 -5.31 -5.39
N PHE A 13 -8.13 -4.31 -4.52
CA PHE A 13 -8.87 -4.37 -3.26
C PHE A 13 -10.36 -4.15 -3.51
N PHE A 14 -10.69 -3.18 -4.34
CA PHE A 14 -12.00 -2.98 -4.95
C PHE A 14 -11.80 -2.07 -6.16
N ASP A 15 -12.87 -1.83 -6.92
CA ASP A 15 -12.78 -1.05 -8.14
C ASP A 15 -12.26 0.36 -7.86
N GLY A 16 -11.08 0.66 -8.35
CA GLY A 16 -10.41 1.95 -8.13
C GLY A 16 -9.33 1.96 -7.05
N LEU A 17 -9.27 0.97 -6.17
CA LEU A 17 -8.21 0.88 -5.18
C LEU A 17 -7.29 -0.30 -5.52
N ILE A 18 -6.18 0.01 -6.17
CA ILE A 18 -5.28 -1.00 -6.72
C ILE A 18 -3.83 -0.70 -6.37
N VAL A 19 -3.01 -1.75 -6.44
CA VAL A 19 -1.56 -1.60 -6.30
C VAL A 19 -0.88 -2.69 -7.14
N ASP A 20 0.30 -2.41 -7.64
CA ASP A 20 1.09 -3.43 -8.33
C ASP A 20 1.72 -4.37 -7.31
N GLY A 21 1.44 -5.65 -7.46
CA GLY A 21 2.03 -6.71 -6.68
C GLY A 21 2.98 -7.54 -7.51
N TYR A 22 3.98 -8.11 -6.86
CA TYR A 22 5.01 -8.91 -7.51
C TYR A 22 5.17 -10.23 -6.78
N ARG A 23 5.23 -11.31 -7.53
CA ARG A 23 5.55 -12.64 -6.97
C ARG A 23 6.98 -12.97 -7.37
N MET A 24 7.82 -13.18 -6.36
CA MET A 24 9.22 -13.48 -6.56
C MET A 24 9.42 -14.97 -6.88
N PRO A 25 10.57 -15.36 -7.44
CA PRO A 25 10.83 -16.79 -7.74
C PRO A 25 10.70 -17.71 -6.53
N ASN A 26 10.98 -17.21 -5.33
CA ASN A 26 10.85 -18.00 -4.11
C ASN A 26 9.42 -18.07 -3.56
N GLY A 27 8.45 -17.45 -4.26
CA GLY A 27 7.05 -17.41 -3.83
C GLY A 27 6.68 -16.22 -2.94
N GLU A 28 7.64 -15.42 -2.53
CA GLU A 28 7.37 -14.23 -1.74
C GLU A 28 6.60 -13.19 -2.55
N PHE A 29 5.64 -12.52 -1.91
CA PHE A 29 4.95 -11.40 -2.52
C PHE A 29 5.56 -10.09 -2.07
N ARG A 30 5.65 -9.15 -3.01
CA ARG A 30 6.18 -7.82 -2.73
C ARG A 30 5.28 -6.75 -3.37
N VAL A 31 5.39 -5.52 -2.91
CA VAL A 31 4.61 -4.40 -3.43
C VAL A 31 5.57 -3.30 -3.90
N GLY A 32 5.21 -2.61 -4.97
CA GLY A 32 6.01 -1.50 -5.47
C GLY A 32 5.98 -0.31 -4.51
N ILE A 33 7.10 0.35 -4.31
CA ILE A 33 7.19 1.47 -3.36
C ILE A 33 6.36 2.67 -3.77
N THR A 34 6.19 2.90 -5.06
CA THR A 34 5.35 3.99 -5.57
C THR A 34 3.88 3.77 -5.21
N GLY A 35 3.37 2.59 -5.52
CA GLY A 35 1.98 2.23 -5.21
C GLY A 35 1.72 2.16 -3.70
N ALA A 36 2.67 1.63 -2.95
CA ALA A 36 2.57 1.61 -1.49
C ALA A 36 2.43 3.03 -0.93
N SER A 37 3.24 3.97 -1.42
CA SER A 37 3.18 5.36 -0.97
C SER A 37 1.82 5.99 -1.25
N THR A 38 1.31 5.83 -2.47
CA THR A 38 0.03 6.45 -2.85
C THR A 38 -1.16 5.83 -2.13
N LEU A 39 -1.16 4.52 -1.92
CA LEU A 39 -2.22 3.86 -1.16
C LEU A 39 -2.35 4.41 0.27
N LEU A 40 -1.23 4.82 0.84
CA LEU A 40 -1.21 5.32 2.22
C LEU A 40 -1.55 6.80 2.33
N GLY A 41 -1.74 7.48 1.20
CA GLY A 41 -2.06 8.90 1.19
C GLY A 41 -0.86 9.81 1.06
N TYR A 42 0.30 9.27 0.67
CA TYR A 42 1.50 10.06 0.40
C TYR A 42 1.67 10.28 -1.10
N GLY A 43 2.57 11.16 -1.47
CA GLY A 43 2.98 11.31 -2.86
C GLY A 43 3.72 10.07 -3.35
N SER A 44 3.74 9.86 -4.67
CA SER A 44 4.33 8.66 -5.27
C SER A 44 5.80 8.44 -4.94
N ASN A 45 6.54 9.52 -4.70
CA ASN A 45 7.97 9.45 -4.41
C ASN A 45 8.29 9.47 -2.91
N TRP A 46 7.29 9.45 -2.06
CA TRP A 46 7.48 9.61 -0.62
C TRP A 46 8.44 8.61 -0.01
N LEU A 47 8.21 7.33 -0.22
CA LEU A 47 9.06 6.31 0.39
C LEU A 47 10.48 6.36 -0.17
N GLY A 48 10.62 6.57 -1.46
CA GLY A 48 11.94 6.72 -2.07
C GLY A 48 12.74 7.83 -1.42
N ARG A 49 12.11 8.96 -1.15
CA ARG A 49 12.76 10.08 -0.48
C ARG A 49 13.10 9.79 0.99
N VAL A 50 12.21 9.13 1.69
CA VAL A 50 12.46 8.72 3.08
C VAL A 50 13.70 7.85 3.15
N LEU A 51 13.82 6.89 2.23
CA LEU A 51 14.98 6.00 2.18
C LEU A 51 16.27 6.75 1.82
N GLU A 52 16.20 7.72 0.92
CA GLU A 52 17.36 8.49 0.55
C GLU A 52 17.82 9.43 1.67
N ARG A 53 16.91 10.09 2.33
CA ARG A 53 17.22 11.06 3.37
C ARG A 53 17.66 10.46 4.68
N GLY A 54 17.11 9.33 5.05
CA GLY A 54 17.49 8.62 6.26
C GLY A 54 17.23 9.38 7.56
N GLY A 55 16.30 10.28 7.64
CA GLY A 55 16.06 11.09 8.82
C GLY A 55 15.17 10.44 9.88
N ASN A 56 14.45 11.26 10.63
CA ASN A 56 13.61 10.82 11.74
C ASN A 56 12.48 9.90 11.30
N THR A 57 11.92 10.13 10.12
CA THR A 57 10.86 9.26 9.58
C THR A 57 11.37 7.83 9.43
N LEU A 58 12.56 7.67 8.83
CA LEU A 58 13.15 6.34 8.67
C LEU A 58 13.44 5.68 10.02
N LYS A 59 13.94 6.43 10.98
CA LYS A 59 14.18 5.92 12.34
C LYS A 59 12.89 5.44 13.00
N THR A 60 11.81 6.17 12.83
CA THR A 60 10.51 5.78 13.36
C THR A 60 10.01 4.50 12.69
N LEU A 61 10.17 4.40 11.36
CA LEU A 61 9.81 3.19 10.62
C LEU A 61 10.63 1.99 11.11
N GLN A 62 11.92 2.16 11.28
CA GLN A 62 12.79 1.10 11.80
C GLN A 62 12.37 0.68 13.21
N GLY A 63 11.96 1.63 14.02
CA GLY A 63 11.42 1.34 15.36
C GLY A 63 10.14 0.52 15.33
N LEU A 64 9.37 0.60 14.23
CA LEU A 64 8.19 -0.23 14.03
C LEU A 64 8.52 -1.59 13.41
N GLY A 65 9.77 -1.82 13.05
CA GLY A 65 10.18 -3.08 12.45
C GLY A 65 10.36 -3.07 10.93
N PHE A 66 10.38 -1.89 10.33
CA PHE A 66 10.67 -1.76 8.89
C PHE A 66 12.14 -2.10 8.64
N THR A 67 12.40 -2.97 7.66
CA THR A 67 13.75 -3.52 7.46
C THR A 67 14.58 -2.79 6.42
N GLU A 68 13.98 -1.94 5.59
CA GLU A 68 14.63 -1.28 4.46
C GLU A 68 15.12 -2.23 3.36
N GLU A 69 14.66 -3.45 3.34
CA GLU A 69 15.06 -4.40 2.32
C GLU A 69 14.33 -4.13 1.01
N ILE A 70 14.96 -3.33 0.16
CA ILE A 70 14.43 -2.97 -1.14
C ILE A 70 14.99 -3.92 -2.19
N GLU A 71 14.12 -4.47 -3.03
CA GLU A 71 14.57 -5.28 -4.16
C GLU A 71 14.03 -4.71 -5.46
N LYS A 72 14.91 -4.62 -6.45
CA LYS A 72 14.52 -4.26 -7.82
C LYS A 72 14.07 -5.50 -8.55
N VAL A 73 12.96 -5.39 -9.30
CA VAL A 73 12.44 -6.52 -10.06
C VAL A 73 12.42 -6.20 -11.54
N VAL A 74 12.57 -7.24 -12.36
CA VAL A 74 12.41 -7.14 -13.81
C VAL A 74 11.11 -7.84 -14.16
N VAL A 75 10.20 -7.12 -14.81
CA VAL A 75 8.92 -7.70 -15.23
C VAL A 75 8.78 -7.74 -16.75
N ASN A 76 9.22 -6.70 -17.43
CA ASN A 76 9.24 -6.62 -18.90
C ASN A 76 10.35 -5.62 -19.28
N SER A 77 10.12 -4.79 -20.27
CA SER A 77 11.04 -3.73 -20.62
C SER A 77 10.79 -2.51 -19.72
N GLY A 78 11.78 -1.68 -19.55
CA GLY A 78 11.68 -0.44 -18.80
C GLY A 78 12.52 -0.44 -17.53
N ARG A 79 12.38 0.63 -16.78
CA ARG A 79 13.13 0.79 -15.53
C ARG A 79 12.61 -0.20 -14.48
N PRO A 80 13.50 -0.98 -13.86
CA PRO A 80 13.07 -1.93 -12.84
C PRO A 80 12.41 -1.23 -11.64
N PRO A 81 11.17 -1.62 -11.29
CA PRO A 81 10.54 -1.08 -10.08
C PRO A 81 11.25 -1.54 -8.82
N GLU A 82 11.26 -0.68 -7.83
CA GLU A 82 11.74 -1.02 -6.49
C GLU A 82 10.56 -1.52 -5.65
N THR A 83 10.81 -2.56 -4.89
CA THR A 83 9.75 -3.23 -4.12
C THR A 83 10.14 -3.44 -2.67
N ILE A 84 9.13 -3.58 -1.83
CA ILE A 84 9.28 -3.97 -0.42
C ILE A 84 8.44 -5.22 -0.15
N SER A 85 8.77 -5.93 0.92
CA SER A 85 8.00 -7.09 1.36
C SER A 85 6.61 -6.67 1.87
N LEU A 86 5.67 -7.60 1.91
CA LEU A 86 4.37 -7.34 2.53
C LEU A 86 4.51 -7.01 4.02
N ARG A 87 5.49 -7.61 4.69
CA ARG A 87 5.75 -7.28 6.09
C ARG A 87 6.16 -5.83 6.25
N ASP A 88 7.07 -5.34 5.43
CA ASP A 88 7.46 -3.94 5.44
C ASP A 88 6.31 -3.02 5.06
N PHE A 89 5.50 -3.42 4.09
CA PHE A 89 4.29 -2.67 3.73
C PHE A 89 3.35 -2.54 4.94
N ASN A 90 3.16 -3.62 5.68
CA ASN A 90 2.35 -3.59 6.90
C ASN A 90 2.89 -2.58 7.93
N ARG A 91 4.23 -2.49 8.06
CA ARG A 91 4.85 -1.50 8.96
C ARG A 91 4.64 -0.07 8.48
N LEU A 92 4.66 0.13 7.15
CA LEU A 92 4.34 1.43 6.56
C LEU A 92 2.88 1.82 6.83
N ILE A 93 1.96 0.88 6.71
CA ILE A 93 0.54 1.12 7.03
C ILE A 93 0.42 1.63 8.46
N SER A 94 1.05 0.95 9.41
CA SER A 94 1.02 1.35 10.82
C SER A 94 1.62 2.74 11.04
N TYR A 95 2.75 3.02 10.41
CA TYR A 95 3.35 4.35 10.47
C TYR A 95 2.39 5.42 9.95
N ALA A 96 1.80 5.19 8.79
CA ALA A 96 0.91 6.16 8.15
C ALA A 96 -0.36 6.41 9.00
N VAL A 97 -0.84 5.40 9.71
CA VAL A 97 -1.96 5.55 10.65
C VAL A 97 -1.53 6.50 11.79
N PHE A 98 -0.35 6.32 12.37
CA PHE A 98 0.16 7.23 13.40
C PHE A 98 0.40 8.64 12.84
N ASP A 99 0.77 8.74 11.58
CA ASP A 99 0.96 10.01 10.90
C ASP A 99 -0.38 10.62 10.44
N GLN A 100 -1.47 10.10 10.93
CA GLN A 100 -2.84 10.59 10.71
C GLN A 100 -3.27 10.59 9.25
N LYS A 101 -2.75 9.66 8.46
CA LYS A 101 -3.21 9.49 7.08
C LYS A 101 -4.51 8.70 7.08
N LYS A 102 -5.60 9.37 6.72
CA LYS A 102 -6.92 8.77 6.72
C LYS A 102 -7.04 7.59 5.75
N ALA A 103 -6.36 7.68 4.60
CA ALA A 103 -6.31 6.58 3.64
C ALA A 103 -5.67 5.33 4.24
N ALA A 104 -4.59 5.49 5.01
CA ALA A 104 -3.94 4.39 5.69
C ALA A 104 -4.83 3.78 6.76
N LEU A 105 -5.54 4.61 7.52
CA LEU A 105 -6.48 4.11 8.52
C LEU A 105 -7.61 3.32 7.87
N ALA A 106 -8.18 3.83 6.78
CA ALA A 106 -9.23 3.13 6.04
C ALA A 106 -8.75 1.77 5.53
N LEU A 107 -7.55 1.73 4.99
CA LEU A 107 -6.93 0.50 4.51
C LEU A 107 -6.71 -0.50 5.65
N GLN A 108 -6.15 -0.04 6.77
CA GLN A 108 -5.89 -0.91 7.91
C GLN A 108 -7.17 -1.48 8.50
N LEU A 109 -8.18 -0.65 8.69
CA LEU A 109 -9.46 -1.11 9.24
C LEU A 109 -10.14 -2.12 8.33
N ALA A 110 -10.11 -1.88 7.01
CA ALA A 110 -10.71 -2.82 6.05
C ALA A 110 -9.96 -4.15 6.03
N LEU A 111 -8.64 -4.14 6.00
CA LEU A 111 -7.83 -5.36 6.01
C LEU A 111 -8.03 -6.15 7.31
N THR A 112 -8.04 -5.48 8.45
CA THR A 112 -8.21 -6.13 9.75
C THR A 112 -9.60 -6.73 9.88
N GLU A 113 -10.64 -5.99 9.51
CA GLU A 113 -12.01 -6.49 9.58
C GLU A 113 -12.20 -7.71 8.69
N LEU A 114 -11.64 -7.68 7.49
CA LEU A 114 -11.71 -8.80 6.57
C LEU A 114 -11.00 -10.03 7.14
N SER A 115 -9.82 -9.84 7.70
CA SER A 115 -9.06 -10.94 8.30
C SER A 115 -9.78 -11.54 9.51
N LEU A 116 -10.36 -10.69 10.37
CA LEU A 116 -11.16 -11.14 11.49
C LEU A 116 -12.37 -11.95 11.01
N THR A 117 -13.05 -11.47 9.99
CA THR A 117 -14.20 -12.16 9.41
C THR A 117 -13.81 -13.54 8.89
N ASP A 118 -12.68 -13.64 8.19
CA ASP A 118 -12.20 -14.91 7.67
C ASP A 118 -11.92 -15.92 8.81
N PHE A 119 -11.26 -15.50 9.87
CA PHE A 119 -10.96 -16.36 11.01
C PHE A 119 -12.23 -16.85 11.71
N PHE A 120 -13.20 -15.95 11.88
CA PHE A 120 -14.46 -16.31 12.53
C PHE A 120 -15.29 -17.27 11.66
N ARG A 121 -15.36 -16.99 10.35
CA ARG A 121 -16.05 -17.88 9.43
C ARG A 121 -15.43 -19.27 9.42
N ASP A 122 -14.11 -19.33 9.39
CA ASP A 122 -13.39 -20.60 9.44
C ASP A 122 -13.73 -21.39 10.71
N SER A 123 -13.73 -20.71 11.86
CA SER A 123 -14.03 -21.34 13.14
C SER A 123 -15.46 -21.90 13.21
N PHE A 124 -16.40 -21.28 12.52
CA PHE A 124 -17.78 -21.73 12.48
C PHE A 124 -18.08 -22.65 11.30
N GLY A 125 -17.06 -23.08 10.57
CA GLY A 125 -17.24 -24.01 9.46
C GLY A 125 -17.91 -23.43 8.22
N GLU A 126 -17.92 -22.10 8.07
CA GLU A 126 -18.50 -21.47 6.90
C GLU A 126 -17.54 -21.52 5.71
N GLN A 127 -18.11 -21.41 4.51
CA GLN A 127 -17.30 -21.38 3.29
C GLN A 127 -16.39 -20.15 3.28
N PRO A 128 -15.15 -20.27 2.76
CA PRO A 128 -14.31 -19.11 2.56
C PRO A 128 -14.99 -18.03 1.71
N LEU A 129 -14.66 -16.78 1.97
CA LEU A 129 -15.20 -15.68 1.17
C LEU A 129 -14.73 -15.79 -0.27
N SER A 130 -15.64 -15.60 -1.22
CA SER A 130 -15.25 -15.44 -2.63
C SER A 130 -14.52 -14.12 -2.81
N ILE A 131 -13.82 -13.97 -3.93
CA ILE A 131 -13.11 -12.72 -4.21
C ILE A 131 -14.08 -11.53 -4.31
N ASP A 132 -15.26 -11.74 -4.86
CA ASP A 132 -16.25 -10.67 -4.97
C ASP A 132 -16.79 -10.27 -3.61
N GLU A 133 -17.03 -11.24 -2.72
CA GLU A 133 -17.44 -10.95 -1.35
C GLU A 133 -16.35 -10.21 -0.58
N LYS A 134 -15.08 -10.62 -0.75
CA LYS A 134 -13.95 -9.94 -0.12
C LYS A 134 -13.88 -8.48 -0.53
N ARG A 135 -14.01 -8.21 -1.83
CA ARG A 135 -13.95 -6.85 -2.35
C ARG A 135 -15.12 -6.00 -1.88
N ARG A 136 -16.31 -6.58 -1.80
CA ARG A 136 -17.49 -5.89 -1.28
C ARG A 136 -17.33 -5.52 0.20
N LEU A 137 -16.93 -6.47 1.02
CA LEU A 137 -16.71 -6.23 2.45
C LEU A 137 -15.58 -5.23 2.69
N PHE A 138 -14.52 -5.34 1.91
CA PHE A 138 -13.41 -4.41 1.98
C PHE A 138 -13.88 -2.99 1.65
N TYR A 139 -14.62 -2.83 0.55
CA TYR A 139 -15.15 -1.54 0.14
C TYR A 139 -16.05 -0.93 1.22
N GLU A 140 -16.96 -1.71 1.78
CA GLU A 140 -17.87 -1.22 2.83
C GLU A 140 -17.09 -0.71 4.05
N ALA A 141 -16.11 -1.46 4.50
CA ALA A 141 -15.29 -1.06 5.64
C ALA A 141 -14.42 0.16 5.33
N TYR A 142 -13.83 0.20 4.14
CA TYR A 142 -13.00 1.31 3.69
C TYR A 142 -13.83 2.59 3.56
N ALA A 143 -14.99 2.51 2.91
CA ALA A 143 -15.90 3.64 2.71
C ALA A 143 -16.50 4.17 4.00
N ALA A 144 -16.59 3.34 5.04
CA ALA A 144 -17.04 3.79 6.35
C ALA A 144 -16.05 4.80 6.98
N THR A 145 -14.79 4.74 6.59
CA THR A 145 -13.77 5.67 7.10
C THR A 145 -13.58 6.86 6.15
N ILE A 146 -13.61 6.62 4.84
CA ILE A 146 -13.47 7.68 3.84
C ILE A 146 -14.74 7.72 3.01
N SER A 147 -15.49 8.84 3.12
CA SER A 147 -16.70 9.01 2.34
C SER A 147 -16.40 9.23 0.85
N PRO A 148 -17.35 8.98 -0.05
CA PRO A 148 -17.17 9.27 -1.47
C PRO A 148 -16.84 10.74 -1.77
N GLU A 149 -17.32 11.65 -0.94
CA GLU A 149 -17.00 13.07 -1.09
C GLU A 149 -15.56 13.36 -0.71
N GLU A 150 -15.09 12.77 0.37
CA GLU A 150 -13.68 12.88 0.79
C GLU A 150 -12.75 12.31 -0.27
N TRP A 151 -13.16 11.21 -0.90
CA TRP A 151 -12.40 10.64 -1.98
C TRP A 151 -12.23 11.59 -3.15
N ARG A 152 -13.31 12.21 -3.57
CA ARG A 152 -13.28 13.18 -4.66
C ARG A 152 -12.40 14.37 -4.33
N GLN A 153 -12.39 14.78 -3.07
CA GLN A 153 -11.57 15.87 -2.61
C GLN A 153 -10.09 15.49 -2.55
N MET A 154 -9.79 14.28 -2.11
CA MET A 154 -8.43 13.76 -2.10
C MET A 154 -7.86 13.68 -3.52
N ASP A 155 -8.65 13.19 -4.47
CA ASP A 155 -8.25 13.15 -5.86
C ASP A 155 -7.95 14.54 -6.39
N ARG A 156 -8.74 15.52 -6.03
CA ARG A 156 -8.51 16.92 -6.42
C ARG A 156 -7.24 17.49 -5.81
N GLU A 157 -7.02 17.22 -4.55
CA GLU A 157 -5.81 17.67 -3.85
C GLU A 157 -4.57 17.03 -4.45
N GLU A 158 -4.66 15.77 -4.80
CA GLU A 158 -3.58 15.07 -5.45
C GLU A 158 -3.30 15.61 -6.85
N ILE A 159 -4.33 15.86 -7.63
CA ILE A 159 -4.22 16.50 -8.93
C ILE A 159 -3.62 17.89 -8.80
N LEU A 160 -4.06 18.65 -7.81
CA LEU A 160 -3.50 19.97 -7.54
C LEU A 160 -2.05 19.89 -7.11
N LYS A 161 -1.70 18.93 -6.27
CA LYS A 161 -0.32 18.69 -5.88
C LYS A 161 0.54 18.34 -7.08
N LEU A 162 0.04 17.50 -7.96
CA LEU A 162 0.76 17.13 -9.17
C LEU A 162 0.89 18.31 -10.13
N ALA A 163 -0.12 19.15 -10.20
CA ALA A 163 -0.11 20.30 -11.07
C ALA A 163 0.82 21.42 -10.57
N LEU A 164 0.90 21.57 -9.26
CA LEU A 164 1.73 22.56 -8.68
C LEU A 164 3.11 22.14 -8.52
N ALA A 165 3.27 20.99 -8.70
CA ALA A 165 4.31 20.43 -8.12
C ALA A 165 5.46 20.18 -8.74
N GLY A 166 5.60 20.38 -9.70
CA GLY A 166 6.91 20.30 -10.06
C GLY A 166 7.77 20.58 -8.91
N ASP A 167 7.18 21.11 -8.02
CA ASP A 167 7.82 21.84 -7.21
C ASP A 167 8.14 21.45 -5.93
N ASP A 168 7.44 20.85 -5.47
CA ASP A 168 7.62 20.74 -4.17
C ASP A 168 8.01 19.54 -3.72
N GLU A 169 9.05 19.37 -4.05
CA GLU A 169 9.73 18.36 -3.59
C GLU A 169 9.93 18.23 -2.23
N ASN A 170 9.54 19.03 -1.53
CA ASN A 170 9.87 19.11 -0.18
C ASN A 170 9.11 18.39 0.74
N LEU A 171 8.53 17.54 0.37
CA LEU A 171 7.74 16.82 1.33
C LEU A 171 8.41 15.72 2.06
#